data_35b54effe565da285a9622a73fcda00c
#
_entry.id   35b54effe565da285a9622a73fcda00c
#
_cell.length_a   1.000
_cell.length_b   1.000
_cell.length_c   1.000
_cell.angle_alpha   90.00
_cell.angle_beta   90.00
_cell.angle_gamma   90.00
#
_symmetry.space_group_name_H-M   'P 1'
#
loop_
_entity.id
_entity.type
_entity.pdbx_description
1 polymer ?
#
loop_
_entity_poly.entity_id
_entity_poly.type
_entity_poly.pdbx_seq_one_letter_code
_entity_poly.pdbx_strand_id
1 'polypeptide(L)'
;MKIVLLPQAQRDLDAIFDPLLAKVIRRLRMLEKFPEFGPPMMGPFLGYRSTVVGMFCIVYRAVGNTAIEVAYIRDCRRAPL
;
A
#
# COMPACT_ATOMS: atom_id res chain seq x y z
N MET A 1 -3.08 -14.04 0.24
CA MET A 1 -3.94 -13.17 1.07
C MET A 1 -4.75 -12.25 0.18
N LYS A 2 -5.94 -11.91 0.63
CA LYS A 2 -6.83 -11.02 -0.10
C LYS A 2 -6.42 -9.56 0.11
N ILE A 3 -6.40 -8.77 -0.95
CA ILE A 3 -6.18 -7.32 -0.85
C ILE A 3 -7.51 -6.63 -0.59
N VAL A 4 -7.53 -5.80 0.45
CA VAL A 4 -8.68 -4.96 0.79
C VAL A 4 -8.21 -3.52 0.80
N LEU A 5 -8.79 -2.70 -0.07
CA LEU A 5 -8.50 -1.27 -0.10
C LEU A 5 -9.47 -0.56 0.83
N LEU A 6 -8.96 0.09 1.86
CA LEU A 6 -9.79 0.93 2.71
C LEU A 6 -10.26 2.14 1.89
N PRO A 7 -11.33 2.84 2.32
CA PRO A 7 -11.90 3.91 1.50
C PRO A 7 -10.91 4.96 1.01
N GLN A 8 -9.96 5.37 1.85
CA GLN A 8 -8.96 6.34 1.43
C GLN A 8 -8.05 5.77 0.34
N ALA A 9 -7.62 4.51 0.50
CA ALA A 9 -6.76 3.87 -0.49
C ALA A 9 -7.48 3.72 -1.83
N GLN A 10 -8.78 3.42 -1.80
CA GLN A 10 -9.54 3.30 -3.03
C GLN A 10 -9.62 4.65 -3.76
N ARG A 11 -9.85 5.74 -3.02
CA ARG A 11 -9.85 7.08 -3.60
C ARG A 11 -8.48 7.44 -4.17
N ASP A 12 -7.42 7.08 -3.43
CA ASP A 12 -6.07 7.34 -3.89
C ASP A 12 -5.77 6.60 -5.19
N LEU A 13 -6.16 5.32 -5.26
CA LEU A 13 -5.94 4.50 -6.44
C LEU A 13 -6.70 5.05 -7.64
N ASP A 14 -7.94 5.49 -7.43
CA ASP A 14 -8.79 6.02 -8.49
C ASP A 14 -8.21 7.30 -9.10
N ALA A 15 -7.33 7.98 -8.39
CA ALA A 15 -6.69 9.21 -8.85
C ALA A 15 -5.38 8.96 -9.59
N ILE A 16 -4.92 7.72 -9.70
CA ILE A 16 -3.67 7.39 -10.37
C ILE A 16 -3.96 6.96 -11.80
N PHE A 17 -3.19 7.48 -12.75
CA PHE A 17 -3.32 7.15 -14.16
C PHE A 17 -2.17 6.29 -14.65
N ASP A 18 -2.40 5.56 -15.75
CA ASP A 18 -1.35 4.80 -16.41
C ASP A 18 -0.25 5.72 -16.93
N PRO A 19 0.98 5.26 -16.98
CA PRO A 19 1.44 3.87 -16.67
C PRO A 19 1.65 3.59 -15.18
N LEU A 20 1.55 4.57 -14.32
CA LEU A 20 1.79 4.39 -12.88
C LEU A 20 0.75 3.49 -12.24
N LEU A 21 -0.50 3.58 -12.68
CA LEU A 21 -1.57 2.73 -12.17
C LEU A 21 -1.25 1.25 -12.31
N ALA A 22 -0.78 0.85 -13.49
CA ALA A 22 -0.42 -0.54 -13.74
C ALA A 22 0.70 -1.02 -12.80
N LYS A 23 1.66 -0.15 -12.52
CA LYS A 23 2.76 -0.49 -11.60
C LYS A 23 2.28 -0.65 -10.18
N VAL A 24 1.38 0.22 -9.73
CA VAL A 24 0.79 0.13 -8.39
C VAL A 24 -0.02 -1.16 -8.24
N ILE A 25 -0.87 -1.45 -9.21
CA ILE A 25 -1.68 -2.68 -9.18
C ILE A 25 -0.78 -3.91 -9.14
N ARG A 26 0.28 -3.92 -9.93
CA ARG A 26 1.22 -5.05 -9.93
C ARG A 26 1.88 -5.24 -8.56
N ARG A 27 2.23 -4.14 -7.89
CA ARG A 27 2.79 -4.23 -6.55
C ARG A 27 1.76 -4.75 -5.54
N LEU A 28 0.50 -4.31 -5.65
CA LEU A 28 -0.55 -4.81 -4.77
C LEU A 28 -0.73 -6.32 -4.93
N ARG A 29 -0.69 -6.82 -6.17
CA ARG A 29 -0.77 -8.27 -6.41
C ARG A 29 0.42 -9.02 -5.82
N MET A 30 1.60 -8.41 -5.87
CA MET A 30 2.78 -9.01 -5.26
C MET A 30 2.62 -9.12 -3.73
N LEU A 31 2.00 -8.13 -3.10
CA LEU A 31 1.77 -8.15 -1.65
C LEU A 31 0.85 -9.30 -1.23
N GLU A 32 -0.05 -9.74 -2.10
CA GLU A 32 -0.89 -10.90 -1.82
C GLU A 32 -0.05 -12.15 -1.55
N LYS A 33 1.07 -12.28 -2.23
CA LYS A 33 1.97 -13.43 -2.11
C LYS A 33 3.07 -13.18 -1.09
N PHE A 34 3.51 -11.95 -0.96
CA PHE A 34 4.65 -11.58 -0.12
C PHE A 34 4.26 -10.40 0.79
N PRO A 35 3.42 -10.65 1.79
CA PRO A 35 2.93 -9.56 2.65
C PRO A 35 4.01 -8.85 3.45
N GLU A 36 5.17 -9.47 3.62
CA GLU A 36 6.27 -8.88 4.36
C GLU A 36 7.28 -8.16 3.46
N PHE A 37 6.92 -7.96 2.19
CA PHE A 37 7.83 -7.35 1.23
C PHE A 37 8.27 -5.95 1.65
N GLY A 38 7.34 -5.11 2.11
CA GLY A 38 7.68 -3.77 2.57
C GLY A 38 8.22 -3.79 3.99
N PRO A 39 9.21 -2.93 4.31
CA PRO A 39 9.72 -2.84 5.67
C PRO A 39 8.65 -2.35 6.65
N PRO A 40 8.75 -2.76 7.92
CA PRO A 40 7.82 -2.28 8.94
C PRO A 40 8.02 -0.79 9.20
N MET A 41 6.92 -0.12 9.52
CA MET A 41 6.94 1.29 9.88
C MET A 41 7.09 1.46 11.40
N MET A 42 7.58 2.63 11.79
CA MET A 42 7.82 2.96 13.18
C MET A 42 6.88 4.08 13.62
N GLY A 43 6.90 4.39 14.92
CA GLY A 43 6.14 5.51 15.47
C GLY A 43 4.64 5.27 15.41
N PRO A 44 3.86 6.29 15.02
CA PRO A 44 2.39 6.19 15.01
C PRO A 44 1.85 5.09 14.10
N PHE A 45 2.66 4.61 13.16
CA PHE A 45 2.26 3.57 12.20
C PHE A 45 2.82 2.21 12.53
N LEU A 46 3.17 2.00 13.81
CA LEU A 46 3.62 0.69 14.25
C LEU A 46 2.57 -0.37 13.93
N GLY A 47 3.03 -1.50 13.36
CA GLY A 47 2.12 -2.54 12.89
C GLY A 47 1.80 -2.48 11.41
N TYR A 48 2.11 -1.37 10.77
CA TYR A 48 1.97 -1.20 9.32
C TYR A 48 3.31 -1.43 8.64
N ARG A 49 3.22 -1.65 7.33
CA ARG A 49 4.39 -1.72 6.45
C ARG A 49 4.18 -0.75 5.31
N SER A 50 5.27 -0.35 4.66
CA SER A 50 5.17 0.50 3.48
C SER A 50 6.05 -0.04 2.37
N THR A 51 5.65 0.22 1.13
CA THR A 51 6.45 -0.10 -0.04
C THR A 51 6.34 1.05 -1.02
N VAL A 52 7.42 1.29 -1.76
CA VAL A 52 7.49 2.41 -2.72
C VAL A 52 7.35 1.89 -4.13
N VAL A 53 6.47 2.51 -4.91
CA VAL A 53 6.29 2.21 -6.32
C VAL A 53 6.35 3.54 -7.07
N GLY A 54 7.44 3.77 -7.80
CA GLY A 54 7.64 5.06 -8.45
C GLY A 54 7.65 6.17 -7.39
N MET A 55 6.75 7.12 -7.53
CA MET A 55 6.63 8.23 -6.57
C MET A 55 5.66 7.92 -5.42
N PHE A 56 5.03 6.76 -5.42
CA PHE A 56 3.97 6.46 -4.44
C PHE A 56 4.45 5.56 -3.31
N CYS A 57 3.97 5.86 -2.11
CA CYS A 57 4.12 5.01 -0.93
C CYS A 57 2.79 4.31 -0.69
N ILE A 58 2.83 2.99 -0.61
CA ILE A 58 1.68 2.16 -0.27
C ILE A 58 1.83 1.76 1.19
N VAL A 59 0.90 2.17 2.04
CA VAL A 59 0.91 1.85 3.46
C VAL A 59 -0.17 0.79 3.71
N TYR A 60 0.25 -0.33 4.28
CA TYR A 60 -0.61 -1.50 4.44
C TYR A 60 -0.27 -2.27 5.70
N ARG A 61 -1.16 -3.18 6.08
CA ARG A 61 -0.90 -4.13 7.17
C ARG A 61 -1.58 -5.46 6.88
N ALA A 62 -1.02 -6.52 7.42
CA ALA A 62 -1.65 -7.83 7.37
C ALA A 62 -2.66 -7.93 8.52
N VAL A 63 -3.85 -8.44 8.21
CA VAL A 63 -4.90 -8.66 9.19
C VAL A 63 -5.11 -10.16 9.29
N GLY A 64 -4.63 -10.75 10.38
CA GLY A 64 -4.61 -12.20 10.53
C GLY A 64 -3.81 -12.84 9.41
N ASN A 65 -4.27 -14.01 8.95
CA ASN A 65 -3.67 -14.71 7.82
C ASN A 65 -4.54 -14.63 6.57
N THR A 66 -5.49 -13.70 6.52
CA THR A 66 -6.52 -13.68 5.48
C THR A 66 -6.48 -12.49 4.57
N ALA A 67 -6.08 -11.32 5.06
CA ALA A 67 -6.19 -10.09 4.29
C ALA A 67 -5.01 -9.17 4.48
N ILE A 68 -4.77 -8.38 3.45
CA ILE A 68 -3.88 -7.22 3.47
C ILE A 68 -4.78 -5.99 3.37
N GLU A 69 -4.81 -5.16 4.40
CA GLU A 69 -5.53 -3.89 4.35
C GLU A 69 -4.59 -2.80 3.88
N VAL A 70 -4.96 -2.14 2.80
CA VAL A 70 -4.20 -0.99 2.30
C VAL A 70 -4.86 0.27 2.84
N ALA A 71 -4.12 1.01 3.67
CA ALA A 71 -4.64 2.21 4.32
C ALA A 71 -4.68 3.39 3.36
N TYR A 72 -3.59 3.62 2.65
CA TYR A 72 -3.55 4.66 1.63
C TYR A 72 -2.36 4.47 0.68
N ILE A 73 -2.44 5.18 -0.45
CA ILE A 73 -1.43 5.21 -1.49
C ILE A 73 -1.14 6.68 -1.75
N ARG A 74 0.01 7.17 -1.32
CA ARG A 74 0.34 8.60 -1.37
C ARG A 74 1.64 8.86 -2.09
N ASP A 75 1.74 10.05 -2.66
CA ASP A 75 3.00 10.55 -3.17
C ASP A 75 3.97 10.67 -1.99
N CYS A 76 5.08 9.95 -2.05
CA CYS A 76 6.06 9.89 -0.96
C CYS A 76 6.64 11.26 -0.60
N ARG A 77 6.66 12.18 -1.56
CA ARG A 77 7.25 13.51 -1.36
C ARG A 77 6.34 14.41 -0.53
N ARG A 78 5.03 14.09 -0.47
CA ARG A 78 4.02 14.94 0.15
C ARG A 78 3.64 14.51 1.55
N ALA A 79 3.95 13.31 1.91
CA ALA A 79 3.39 12.72 3.09
C ALA A 79 4.43 12.42 4.13
N PRO A 80 4.68 13.32 5.06
CA PRO A 80 5.19 12.86 6.33
C PRO A 80 4.08 11.98 6.92
N LEU A 81 4.37 10.76 7.01
CA LEU A 81 3.46 9.84 7.67
C LEU A 81 3.63 9.90 9.16
#